data_5d5debdce9c7c683a6b5de1e414d7cb2
#
_entry.id   5d5debdce9c7c683a6b5de1e414d7cb2
#
_cell.length_a   1.000
_cell.length_b   1.000
_cell.length_c   1.000
_cell.angle_alpha   90.00
_cell.angle_beta   90.00
_cell.angle_gamma   90.00
#
_symmetry.space_group_name_H-M   'P 1'
#
loop_
_entity.id
_entity.type
_entity.pdbx_description
1 polymer ?
#
loop_
_entity_poly.entity_id
_entity_poly.type
_entity_poly.pdbx_seq_one_letter_code
_entity_poly.pdbx_strand_id
1 'polypeptide(L)'
;MMNTLTRFAAAATLAVVTSGCAMSLRSPDIADLQRHPGRYQDRTVSVNGIVTSSWGLPLVPFRFYKVDDGTGEVTVLSEGSRMPAKGEHVRVKGRVDEVAVLGGRPLGLHLRERDLYVKRD
;
A
#
# COMPACT_ATOMS: atom_id res chain seq x y z
N MET A 1 -11.13 -44.39 29.75
CA MET A 1 -11.28 -44.66 28.35
C MET A 1 -11.89 -43.53 27.51
N MET A 2 -12.74 -42.75 28.10
CA MET A 2 -13.36 -41.63 27.34
C MET A 2 -12.53 -40.37 27.27
N ASN A 3 -11.42 -40.31 28.02
CA ASN A 3 -10.60 -39.11 28.10
C ASN A 3 -9.66 -38.91 26.92
N THR A 4 -9.53 -39.91 26.05
CA THR A 4 -8.68 -39.80 24.88
C THR A 4 -9.34 -39.05 23.69
N LEU A 5 -10.67 -38.96 23.70
CA LEU A 5 -11.39 -38.26 22.61
C LEU A 5 -11.47 -36.75 22.80
N THR A 6 -11.37 -36.29 24.05
CA THR A 6 -11.40 -34.86 24.35
C THR A 6 -10.10 -34.13 24.10
N ARG A 7 -8.99 -34.87 23.92
CA ARG A 7 -7.68 -34.25 23.68
C ARG A 7 -7.41 -33.84 22.24
N PHE A 8 -8.19 -34.35 21.28
CA PHE A 8 -7.98 -34.04 19.87
C PHE A 8 -8.70 -32.79 19.39
N ALA A 9 -9.67 -32.28 20.15
CA ALA A 9 -10.45 -31.12 19.73
C ALA A 9 -9.74 -29.78 19.96
N ALA A 10 -8.68 -29.75 20.78
CA ALA A 10 -8.00 -28.50 21.13
C ALA A 10 -6.90 -28.09 20.14
N ALA A 11 -6.45 -28.99 19.27
CA ALA A 11 -5.33 -28.72 18.37
C ALA A 11 -5.72 -28.04 17.06
N ALA A 12 -6.99 -28.00 16.71
CA ALA A 12 -7.44 -27.47 15.41
C ALA A 12 -7.69 -25.96 15.39
N THR A 13 -7.73 -25.32 16.56
CA THR A 13 -8.09 -23.90 16.65
C THR A 13 -6.94 -22.94 16.51
N LEU A 14 -5.70 -23.40 16.59
CA LEU A 14 -4.52 -22.53 16.57
C LEU A 14 -4.06 -22.11 15.16
N ALA A 15 -4.46 -22.85 14.13
CA ALA A 15 -4.00 -22.59 12.76
C ALA A 15 -4.71 -21.41 12.08
N VAL A 16 -5.87 -21.00 12.59
CA VAL A 16 -6.70 -19.96 11.94
C VAL A 16 -6.25 -18.54 12.30
N VAL A 17 -5.59 -18.36 13.45
CA VAL A 17 -5.19 -17.03 13.93
C VAL A 17 -3.99 -16.46 13.18
N THR A 18 -3.11 -17.31 12.66
CA THR A 18 -1.88 -16.86 11.97
C THR A 18 -2.14 -16.34 10.56
N SER A 19 -3.18 -16.80 9.86
CA SER A 19 -3.46 -16.34 8.50
C SER A 19 -4.13 -14.96 8.47
N GLY A 20 -4.85 -14.55 9.54
CA GLY A 20 -5.47 -13.23 9.63
C GLY A 20 -4.47 -12.10 9.79
N CYS A 21 -3.38 -12.32 10.52
CA CYS A 21 -2.36 -11.30 10.74
C CYS A 21 -1.51 -11.04 9.50
N ALA A 22 -1.29 -12.04 8.64
CA ALA A 22 -0.52 -11.88 7.43
C ALA A 22 -1.26 -11.05 6.37
N MET A 23 -2.59 -11.10 6.35
CA MET A 23 -3.39 -10.35 5.38
C MET A 23 -3.46 -8.86 5.71
N SER A 24 -3.46 -8.48 6.97
CA SER A 24 -3.51 -7.08 7.37
C SER A 24 -2.22 -6.32 7.08
N LEU A 25 -1.08 -7.01 6.95
CA LEU A 25 0.20 -6.39 6.61
C LEU A 25 0.32 -6.06 5.13
N ARG A 26 -0.49 -6.68 4.26
CA ARG A 26 -0.41 -6.48 2.80
C ARG A 26 -1.20 -5.28 2.28
N SER A 27 -2.18 -4.84 3.01
CA SER A 27 -3.05 -3.73 2.61
C SER A 27 -3.27 -2.79 3.78
N PRO A 28 -2.20 -2.10 4.23
CA PRO A 28 -2.33 -1.18 5.35
C PRO A 28 -3.08 0.07 4.95
N ASP A 29 -3.67 0.75 5.94
CA ASP A 29 -4.18 2.10 5.76
C ASP A 29 -3.02 3.06 5.51
N ILE A 30 -3.26 4.10 4.74
CA ILE A 30 -2.25 5.12 4.48
C ILE A 30 -1.79 5.78 5.79
N ALA A 31 -2.72 6.01 6.72
CA ALA A 31 -2.36 6.53 8.03
C ALA A 31 -1.37 5.64 8.77
N ASP A 32 -1.53 4.32 8.66
CA ASP A 32 -0.62 3.37 9.31
C ASP A 32 0.77 3.39 8.67
N LEU A 33 0.83 3.50 7.34
CA LEU A 33 2.10 3.70 6.64
C LEU A 33 2.84 4.94 7.13
N GLN A 34 2.11 6.02 7.34
CA GLN A 34 2.69 7.30 7.76
C GLN A 34 3.13 7.31 9.22
N ARG A 35 2.41 6.58 10.07
CA ARG A 35 2.75 6.48 11.50
C ARG A 35 3.92 5.54 11.76
N HIS A 36 4.01 4.49 10.98
CA HIS A 36 5.00 3.42 11.18
C HIS A 36 5.78 3.13 9.89
N PRO A 37 6.47 4.13 9.33
CA PRO A 37 7.16 3.95 8.04
C PRO A 37 8.24 2.86 8.10
N GLY A 38 8.93 2.73 9.23
CA GLY A 38 9.96 1.72 9.39
C GLY A 38 9.44 0.27 9.29
N ARG A 39 8.16 0.07 9.62
CA ARG A 39 7.54 -1.27 9.53
C ARG A 39 7.37 -1.70 8.08
N TYR A 40 7.15 -0.76 7.19
CA TYR A 40 6.83 -1.03 5.78
C TYR A 40 7.98 -0.70 4.82
N GLN A 41 9.07 -0.15 5.34
CA GLN A 41 10.22 0.23 4.53
C GLN A 41 10.70 -0.93 3.66
N ASP A 42 10.90 -0.68 2.36
CA ASP A 42 11.31 -1.65 1.36
C ASP A 42 10.34 -2.81 1.13
N ARG A 43 9.13 -2.69 1.64
CA ARG A 43 8.08 -3.69 1.43
C ARG A 43 7.09 -3.24 0.39
N THR A 44 6.52 -4.19 -0.32
CA THR A 44 5.45 -3.93 -1.28
C THR A 44 4.11 -4.01 -0.57
N VAL A 45 3.33 -2.96 -0.70
CA VAL A 45 1.99 -2.85 -0.09
C VAL A 45 0.97 -2.49 -1.15
N SER A 46 -0.30 -2.74 -0.85
CA SER A 46 -1.44 -2.32 -1.67
C SER A 46 -2.22 -1.25 -0.94
N VAL A 47 -2.52 -0.15 -1.61
CA VAL A 47 -3.39 0.89 -1.08
C VAL A 47 -4.55 1.12 -2.04
N ASN A 48 -5.72 1.42 -1.47
CA ASN A 48 -6.93 1.72 -2.25
C ASN A 48 -7.40 3.11 -1.88
N GLY A 49 -7.76 3.90 -2.86
CA GLY A 49 -8.26 5.22 -2.57
C GLY A 49 -8.63 5.99 -3.81
N ILE A 50 -8.80 7.29 -3.63
CA ILE A 50 -9.16 8.22 -4.67
C ILE A 50 -7.96 9.08 -5.01
N VAL A 51 -7.72 9.28 -6.30
CA VAL A 51 -6.66 10.17 -6.76
C VAL A 51 -7.07 11.62 -6.50
N THR A 52 -6.27 12.32 -5.69
CA THR A 52 -6.53 13.70 -5.33
C THR A 52 -5.78 14.70 -6.20
N SER A 53 -4.64 14.30 -6.74
CA SER A 53 -3.87 15.12 -7.67
C SER A 53 -2.98 14.24 -8.53
N SER A 54 -2.59 14.77 -9.70
CA SER A 54 -1.80 14.03 -10.66
C SER A 54 -0.96 15.05 -11.44
N TRP A 55 0.36 14.84 -11.47
CA TRP A 55 1.25 15.79 -12.18
C TRP A 55 2.51 15.09 -12.67
N GLY A 56 3.17 15.71 -13.65
CA GLY A 56 4.45 15.28 -14.16
C GLY A 56 5.41 16.46 -14.24
N LEU A 57 6.68 16.20 -14.21
CA LEU A 57 7.71 17.20 -14.38
C LEU A 57 8.23 17.14 -15.81
N PRO A 58 8.48 18.30 -16.47
CA PRO A 58 9.08 18.31 -17.80
C PRO A 58 10.50 17.76 -17.74
N LEU A 59 10.90 17.02 -18.77
CA LEU A 59 12.23 16.43 -18.92
C LEU A 59 12.57 15.31 -17.94
N VAL A 60 11.61 14.88 -17.12
CA VAL A 60 11.80 13.78 -16.16
C VAL A 60 10.84 12.67 -16.54
N PRO A 61 11.30 11.40 -16.62
CA PRO A 61 10.42 10.29 -16.99
C PRO A 61 9.47 9.86 -15.88
N PHE A 62 9.48 10.53 -14.75
CA PHE A 62 8.66 10.21 -13.60
C PHE A 62 7.39 11.02 -13.59
N ARG A 63 6.31 10.40 -13.13
CA ARG A 63 5.02 11.02 -12.91
C ARG A 63 4.57 10.75 -11.50
N PHE A 64 3.80 11.68 -10.96
CA PHE A 64 3.35 11.61 -9.58
C PHE A 64 1.85 11.72 -9.51
N TYR A 65 1.27 10.99 -8.58
CA TYR A 65 -0.11 11.20 -8.21
C TYR A 65 -0.26 10.93 -6.72
N LYS A 66 -1.29 11.51 -6.13
CA LYS A 66 -1.60 11.31 -4.71
C LYS A 66 -2.88 10.52 -4.58
N VAL A 67 -2.88 9.60 -3.61
CA VAL A 67 -4.02 8.74 -3.31
C VAL A 67 -4.43 8.96 -1.88
N ASP A 68 -5.73 9.17 -1.67
CA ASP A 68 -6.33 9.36 -0.35
C ASP A 68 -7.31 8.21 -0.11
N ASP A 69 -7.12 7.47 0.98
CA ASP A 69 -7.99 6.35 1.36
C ASP A 69 -8.99 6.71 2.47
N GLY A 70 -9.08 7.98 2.83
CA GLY A 70 -9.90 8.43 3.95
C GLY A 70 -9.17 8.49 5.28
N THR A 71 -8.02 7.82 5.41
CA THR A 71 -7.20 7.84 6.62
C THR A 71 -5.98 8.74 6.46
N GLY A 72 -5.55 9.00 5.23
CA GLY A 72 -4.40 9.82 4.91
C GLY A 72 -4.17 9.85 3.42
N GLU A 73 -3.16 10.60 3.01
CA GLU A 73 -2.79 10.77 1.61
C GLU A 73 -1.35 10.38 1.40
N VAL A 74 -1.07 9.62 0.34
CA VAL A 74 0.29 9.20 0.02
C VAL A 74 0.62 9.57 -1.43
N THR A 75 1.88 9.97 -1.66
CA THR A 75 2.39 10.21 -3.00
C THR A 75 2.86 8.91 -3.63
N VAL A 76 2.50 8.70 -4.88
CA VAL A 76 2.93 7.55 -5.67
C VAL A 76 3.80 8.04 -6.81
N LEU A 77 4.97 7.43 -6.94
CA LEU A 77 5.91 7.68 -8.03
C LEU A 77 5.70 6.62 -9.10
N SER A 78 5.39 7.03 -10.31
CA SER A 78 5.16 6.14 -11.43
C SER A 78 6.16 6.37 -12.55
N GLU A 79 6.71 5.31 -13.07
CA GLU A 79 7.53 5.32 -14.28
C GLU A 79 6.73 4.83 -15.50
N GLY A 80 5.48 4.45 -15.28
CA GLY A 80 4.61 3.95 -16.33
C GLY A 80 4.06 5.05 -17.23
N SER A 81 3.57 4.64 -18.37
CA SER A 81 2.96 5.55 -19.35
C SER A 81 1.52 5.93 -19.00
N ARG A 82 0.92 5.20 -18.07
CA ARG A 82 -0.48 5.38 -17.69
C ARG A 82 -0.58 6.19 -16.40
N MET A 83 -1.35 7.26 -16.45
CA MET A 83 -1.61 8.11 -15.29
C MET A 83 -3.09 8.07 -14.95
N PRO A 84 -3.44 7.85 -13.68
CA PRO A 84 -4.82 7.99 -13.25
C PRO A 84 -5.21 9.47 -13.21
N ALA A 85 -6.48 9.74 -13.47
CA ALA A 85 -7.02 11.09 -13.39
C ALA A 85 -7.53 11.38 -11.98
N LYS A 86 -7.54 12.65 -11.63
CA LYS A 86 -8.11 13.12 -10.37
C LYS A 86 -9.56 12.64 -10.23
N GLY A 87 -9.90 12.10 -9.08
CA GLY A 87 -11.23 11.58 -8.80
C GLY A 87 -11.42 10.11 -9.07
N GLU A 88 -10.49 9.45 -9.75
CA GLU A 88 -10.59 8.03 -10.03
C GLU A 88 -10.28 7.19 -8.78
N HIS A 89 -11.01 6.09 -8.63
CA HIS A 89 -10.72 5.09 -7.62
C HIS A 89 -9.64 4.16 -8.12
N VAL A 90 -8.59 3.99 -7.33
CA VAL A 90 -7.45 3.17 -7.74
C VAL A 90 -7.05 2.20 -6.64
N ARG A 91 -6.46 1.11 -7.06
CA ARG A 91 -5.65 0.23 -6.20
C ARG A 91 -4.23 0.32 -6.71
N VAL A 92 -3.33 0.72 -5.86
CA VAL A 92 -1.92 0.84 -6.19
C VAL A 92 -1.14 -0.19 -5.40
N LYS A 93 -0.36 -1.00 -6.12
CA LYS A 93 0.61 -1.88 -5.51
C LYS A 93 1.97 -1.24 -5.70
N GLY A 94 2.64 -0.92 -4.61
CA GLY A 94 3.89 -0.21 -4.66
C GLY A 94 4.83 -0.55 -3.53
N ARG A 95 6.10 -0.28 -3.77
CA ARG A 95 7.15 -0.45 -2.78
C ARG A 95 7.26 0.82 -1.95
N VAL A 96 7.28 0.68 -0.63
CA VAL A 96 7.43 1.80 0.29
C VAL A 96 8.87 2.28 0.30
N ASP A 97 9.08 3.56 0.06
CA ASP A 97 10.39 4.18 0.05
C ASP A 97 10.31 5.55 0.72
N GLU A 98 11.36 5.94 1.42
CA GLU A 98 11.45 7.25 2.07
C GLU A 98 12.50 8.15 1.43
N VAL A 99 13.33 7.59 0.56
CA VAL A 99 14.45 8.32 -0.01
C VAL A 99 14.23 8.56 -1.49
N ALA A 100 13.81 9.77 -1.83
CA ALA A 100 13.84 10.26 -3.19
C ALA A 100 14.12 11.75 -3.14
N VAL A 101 15.01 12.21 -4.01
CA VAL A 101 15.31 13.63 -4.14
C VAL A 101 14.86 14.07 -5.52
N LEU A 102 13.91 14.99 -5.55
CA LEU A 102 13.35 15.54 -6.78
C LEU A 102 13.51 17.06 -6.77
N GLY A 103 14.21 17.57 -7.77
CA GLY A 103 14.43 19.00 -7.86
C GLY A 103 15.15 19.58 -6.64
N GLY A 104 16.03 18.81 -6.00
CA GLY A 104 16.73 19.22 -4.81
C GLY A 104 15.96 19.09 -3.50
N ARG A 105 14.72 18.59 -3.55
CA ARG A 105 13.89 18.43 -2.36
C ARG A 105 13.67 16.96 -2.03
N PRO A 106 13.77 16.55 -0.77
CA PRO A 106 13.45 15.18 -0.39
C PRO A 106 11.92 14.97 -0.49
N LEU A 107 11.53 13.85 -1.09
CA LEU A 107 10.14 13.52 -1.27
C LEU A 107 9.49 12.94 0.00
N GLY A 108 10.29 12.38 0.90
CA GLY A 108 9.77 11.70 2.08
C GLY A 108 9.13 10.35 1.75
N LEU A 109 8.16 9.94 2.54
CA LEU A 109 7.47 8.67 2.35
C LEU A 109 6.66 8.70 1.05
N HIS A 110 6.91 7.74 0.18
CA HIS A 110 6.18 7.59 -1.07
C HIS A 110 6.15 6.12 -1.46
N LEU A 111 5.27 5.80 -2.41
CA LEU A 111 5.21 4.46 -3.00
C LEU A 111 5.81 4.52 -4.39
N ARG A 112 6.66 3.55 -4.71
CA ARG A 112 7.10 3.32 -6.08
C ARG A 112 6.14 2.33 -6.73
N GLU A 113 5.39 2.81 -7.69
CA GLU A 113 4.36 2.01 -8.34
C GLU A 113 4.94 0.76 -8.97
N ARG A 114 4.36 -0.39 -8.64
CA ARG A 114 4.61 -1.67 -9.27
C ARG A 114 3.45 -2.05 -10.18
N ASP A 115 2.23 -1.75 -9.74
CA ASP A 115 1.04 -2.07 -10.48
C ASP A 115 -0.05 -1.06 -10.11
N LEU A 116 -0.80 -0.64 -11.11
CA LEU A 116 -1.91 0.30 -10.95
C LEU A 116 -3.17 -0.32 -11.53
N TYR A 117 -4.18 -0.39 -10.71
CA TYR A 117 -5.50 -0.84 -11.11
C TYR A 117 -6.51 0.30 -10.91
N VAL A 118 -7.14 0.72 -11.99
CA VAL A 118 -8.16 1.76 -11.95
C VAL A 118 -9.52 1.06 -11.91
N LYS A 119 -10.29 1.33 -10.85
CA LYS A 119 -11.63 0.78 -10.72
C LYS A 119 -12.59 1.59 -11.57
N ARG A 120 -13.27 0.93 -12.46
CA ARG A 120 -14.32 1.53 -13.28
C ARG A 120 -15.67 1.05 -12.75
N ASP A 121 -16.54 2.00 -12.51
CA ASP A 121 -17.92 1.71 -12.14
C ASP A 121 -18.74 1.27 -13.34
#